data_216644570a941e30932a699eef46cd58
#
_entry.id   216644570a941e30932a699eef46cd58
#
_cell.length_a   1.000
_cell.length_b   1.000
_cell.length_c   1.000
_cell.angle_alpha   90.00
_cell.angle_beta   90.00
_cell.angle_gamma   90.00
#
_symmetry.space_group_name_H-M   'P 1'
#
loop_
_entity.id
_entity.type
_entity.pdbx_description
1 polymer ?
#
loop_
_entity_poly.entity_id
_entity_poly.type
_entity_poly.pdbx_seq_one_letter_code
_entity_poly.pdbx_strand_id
1 'polypeptide(L)'
;MLKIEPAERFSSRVGNYVRFRPSYPPQVVDVLRQECELTPDLLVADIASGTGIFTRLLLGNGNRVFGVEPNYKMRRAAEEYLSHYPKFVSVAGTAEATTLAGYSIDLITCAQAAHWFDREKALPEFQRILKPGSRLVLIWNDRRAKGTAFGEDYEHLVVQYGTDYTEVQRLGRVVEGNEFFNPFTCEKRVLPNHQDLDFEALEGRLLSSSYAPQPGDAACAPMLADLRRIFETHQQNGQVRIEYDTNIYFGKLS
;
A
#
# COMPACT_ATOMS: atom_id res chain seq x y z
N MET A 1 22.91 12.07 -7.18
CA MET A 1 21.79 11.19 -7.58
C MET A 1 20.53 12.01 -7.62
N LEU A 2 19.87 12.11 -8.76
CA LEU A 2 18.55 12.75 -8.88
C LEU A 2 17.58 11.90 -8.03
N LYS A 3 17.01 12.47 -6.97
CA LYS A 3 15.91 11.82 -6.22
C LYS A 3 14.73 11.73 -7.19
N ILE A 4 14.40 10.52 -7.63
CA ILE A 4 13.18 10.27 -8.40
C ILE A 4 12.01 10.66 -7.50
N GLU A 5 11.15 11.56 -7.98
CA GLU A 5 9.94 11.97 -7.25
C GLU A 5 9.13 10.72 -6.86
N PRO A 6 8.64 10.64 -5.61
CA PRO A 6 7.91 9.46 -5.14
C PRO A 6 6.77 9.04 -6.08
N ALA A 7 6.06 10.02 -6.65
CA ALA A 7 4.97 9.78 -7.60
C ALA A 7 5.42 9.09 -8.91
N GLU A 8 6.66 9.25 -9.35
CA GLU A 8 7.16 8.65 -10.60
C GLU A 8 7.82 7.28 -10.39
N ARG A 9 8.16 6.95 -9.15
CA ARG A 9 8.94 5.77 -8.77
C ARG A 9 8.33 4.43 -9.22
N PHE A 10 7.02 4.39 -9.40
CA PHE A 10 6.27 3.20 -9.77
C PHE A 10 5.86 3.13 -11.23
N SER A 11 6.13 4.18 -12.01
CA SER A 11 5.66 4.29 -13.41
C SER A 11 6.14 3.18 -14.35
N SER A 12 7.32 2.60 -14.11
CA SER A 12 7.88 1.48 -14.90
C SER A 12 7.44 0.11 -14.38
N ARG A 13 6.78 0.05 -13.24
CA ARG A 13 6.47 -1.19 -12.50
C ARG A 13 4.97 -1.50 -12.41
N VAL A 14 4.12 -0.68 -13.04
CA VAL A 14 2.65 -0.75 -12.92
C VAL A 14 2.11 -2.14 -13.25
N GLY A 15 2.61 -2.79 -14.32
CA GLY A 15 2.17 -4.14 -14.71
C GLY A 15 2.41 -5.19 -13.61
N ASN A 16 3.63 -5.23 -13.06
CA ASN A 16 3.96 -6.13 -11.95
C ASN A 16 3.24 -5.73 -10.66
N TYR A 17 3.02 -4.43 -10.45
CA TYR A 17 2.30 -3.92 -9.28
C TYR A 17 0.87 -4.44 -9.23
N VAL A 18 0.12 -4.30 -10.33
CA VAL A 18 -1.28 -4.78 -10.42
C VAL A 18 -1.39 -6.29 -10.21
N ARG A 19 -0.47 -7.06 -10.81
CA ARG A 19 -0.56 -8.53 -10.83
C ARG A 19 -0.07 -9.21 -9.55
N PHE A 20 0.95 -8.65 -8.90
CA PHE A 20 1.73 -9.40 -7.91
C PHE A 20 1.83 -8.75 -6.53
N ARG A 21 1.36 -7.48 -6.36
CA ARG A 21 1.29 -6.90 -5.01
C ARG A 21 0.25 -7.62 -4.14
N PRO A 22 0.53 -7.78 -2.81
CA PRO A 22 -0.44 -8.39 -1.93
C PRO A 22 -1.74 -7.59 -1.90
N SER A 23 -2.86 -8.29 -1.97
CA SER A 23 -4.14 -7.72 -1.58
C SER A 23 -4.22 -7.59 -0.06
N TYR A 24 -5.30 -6.98 0.43
CA TYR A 24 -5.57 -6.89 1.86
C TYR A 24 -6.57 -7.97 2.26
N PRO A 25 -6.49 -8.52 3.49
CA PRO A 25 -7.48 -9.47 3.98
C PRO A 25 -8.87 -8.80 4.00
N PRO A 26 -9.93 -9.49 3.53
CA PRO A 26 -11.29 -8.93 3.53
C PRO A 26 -11.75 -8.43 4.90
N GLN A 27 -11.24 -9.03 5.97
CA GLN A 27 -11.50 -8.66 7.37
C GLN A 27 -11.10 -7.21 7.71
N VAL A 28 -10.27 -6.56 6.88
CA VAL A 28 -10.00 -5.11 7.04
C VAL A 28 -11.32 -4.33 6.99
N VAL A 29 -12.25 -4.68 6.10
CA VAL A 29 -13.55 -4.01 6.00
C VAL A 29 -14.36 -4.21 7.28
N ASP A 30 -14.28 -5.39 7.93
CA ASP A 30 -14.97 -5.64 9.19
C ASP A 30 -14.40 -4.79 10.33
N VAL A 31 -13.07 -4.64 10.38
CA VAL A 31 -12.43 -3.69 11.32
C VAL A 31 -12.91 -2.25 11.06
N LEU A 32 -12.99 -1.81 9.81
CA LEU A 32 -13.48 -0.47 9.49
C LEU A 32 -14.96 -0.28 9.86
N ARG A 33 -15.79 -1.32 9.71
CA ARG A 33 -17.20 -1.28 10.15
C ARG A 33 -17.31 -1.15 11.67
N GLN A 34 -16.51 -1.90 12.41
CA GLN A 34 -16.57 -1.95 13.88
C GLN A 34 -15.93 -0.70 14.52
N GLU A 35 -14.78 -0.29 14.03
CA GLU A 35 -13.97 0.74 14.67
C GLU A 35 -14.15 2.14 14.05
N CYS A 36 -14.52 2.20 12.77
CA CYS A 36 -14.70 3.46 12.03
C CYS A 36 -16.14 3.69 11.59
N GLU A 37 -17.09 2.86 12.04
CA GLU A 37 -18.52 2.98 11.70
C GLU A 37 -18.77 2.98 10.18
N LEU A 38 -17.93 2.26 9.41
CA LEU A 38 -18.04 2.21 7.96
C LEU A 38 -19.36 1.56 7.53
N THR A 39 -20.21 2.34 6.87
CA THR A 39 -21.43 1.87 6.19
C THR A 39 -21.32 2.11 4.69
N PRO A 40 -22.11 1.41 3.84
CA PRO A 40 -22.08 1.59 2.38
C PRO A 40 -22.41 2.99 1.88
N ASP A 41 -23.05 3.82 2.71
CA ASP A 41 -23.47 5.17 2.36
C ASP A 41 -22.38 6.22 2.60
N LEU A 42 -21.33 5.88 3.34
CA LEU A 42 -20.22 6.80 3.61
C LEU A 42 -19.40 7.06 2.35
N LEU A 43 -19.02 8.33 2.17
CA LEU A 43 -18.10 8.77 1.13
C LEU A 43 -16.65 8.57 1.60
N VAL A 44 -15.88 7.77 0.89
CA VAL A 44 -14.51 7.44 1.26
C VAL A 44 -13.53 8.08 0.28
N ALA A 45 -12.48 8.70 0.78
CA ALA A 45 -11.30 9.09 0.00
C ALA A 45 -10.16 8.10 0.27
N ASP A 46 -9.72 7.39 -0.76
CA ASP A 46 -8.55 6.53 -0.72
C ASP A 46 -7.36 7.31 -1.29
N ILE A 47 -6.48 7.77 -0.40
CA ILE A 47 -5.39 8.69 -0.73
C ILE A 47 -4.14 7.90 -1.12
N ALA A 48 -3.51 8.31 -2.24
CA ALA A 48 -2.48 7.57 -2.94
C ALA A 48 -2.96 6.16 -3.30
N SER A 49 -4.15 6.09 -3.91
CA SER A 49 -4.87 4.85 -4.19
C SER A 49 -4.14 3.90 -5.14
N GLY A 50 -3.09 4.38 -5.82
CA GLY A 50 -2.26 3.61 -6.72
C GLY A 50 -3.08 2.97 -7.85
N THR A 51 -2.99 1.65 -7.96
CA THR A 51 -3.73 0.85 -8.94
C THR A 51 -5.11 0.39 -8.44
N GLY A 52 -5.56 0.86 -7.27
CA GLY A 52 -6.89 0.58 -6.74
C GLY A 52 -7.05 -0.74 -5.98
N ILE A 53 -5.96 -1.41 -5.59
CA ILE A 53 -6.02 -2.70 -4.88
C ILE A 53 -6.83 -2.57 -3.59
N PHE A 54 -6.58 -1.54 -2.78
CA PHE A 54 -7.34 -1.29 -1.56
C PHE A 54 -8.72 -0.70 -1.85
N THR A 55 -8.79 0.26 -2.77
CA THR A 55 -10.03 0.88 -3.24
C THR A 55 -11.11 -0.15 -3.58
N ARG A 56 -10.73 -1.28 -4.22
CA ARG A 56 -11.65 -2.36 -4.59
C ARG A 56 -12.39 -2.96 -3.39
N LEU A 57 -11.76 -3.09 -2.22
CA LEU A 57 -12.43 -3.60 -1.04
C LEU A 57 -13.55 -2.66 -0.57
N LEU A 58 -13.28 -1.37 -0.57
CA LEU A 58 -14.26 -0.35 -0.18
C LEU A 58 -15.44 -0.28 -1.16
N LEU A 59 -15.14 -0.37 -2.46
CA LEU A 59 -16.17 -0.47 -3.50
C LEU A 59 -17.00 -1.76 -3.37
N GLY A 60 -16.35 -2.89 -3.03
CA GLY A 60 -17.01 -4.16 -2.72
C GLY A 60 -17.92 -4.08 -1.47
N ASN A 61 -17.60 -3.20 -0.51
CA ASN A 61 -18.49 -2.88 0.61
C ASN A 61 -19.71 -2.03 0.20
N GLY A 62 -19.72 -1.48 -1.01
CA GLY A 62 -20.80 -0.64 -1.54
C GLY A 62 -20.54 0.86 -1.41
N ASN A 63 -19.39 1.29 -0.93
CA ASN A 63 -19.05 2.70 -0.77
C ASN A 63 -18.85 3.40 -2.12
N ARG A 64 -19.12 4.71 -2.15
CA ARG A 64 -18.57 5.59 -3.16
C ARG A 64 -17.15 5.98 -2.74
N VAL A 65 -16.17 5.75 -3.63
CA VAL A 65 -14.76 5.94 -3.32
C VAL A 65 -14.11 6.90 -4.31
N PHE A 66 -13.51 7.95 -3.77
CA PHE A 66 -12.64 8.87 -4.49
C PHE A 66 -11.20 8.36 -4.36
N GLY A 67 -10.67 7.76 -5.44
CA GLY A 67 -9.28 7.33 -5.49
C GLY A 67 -8.39 8.49 -5.92
N VAL A 68 -7.70 9.10 -4.95
CA VAL A 68 -6.79 10.23 -5.19
C VAL A 68 -5.39 9.70 -5.45
N GLU A 69 -4.86 9.92 -6.67
CA GLU A 69 -3.55 9.40 -7.07
C GLU A 69 -2.85 10.40 -8.02
N PRO A 70 -1.63 10.88 -7.71
CA PRO A 70 -0.91 11.81 -8.57
C PRO A 70 -0.36 11.16 -9.84
N ASN A 71 0.09 9.88 -9.77
CA ASN A 71 0.72 9.20 -10.89
C ASN A 71 -0.31 8.83 -11.96
N TYR A 72 -0.20 9.43 -13.14
CA TYR A 72 -1.12 9.19 -14.25
C TYR A 72 -1.22 7.71 -14.66
N LYS A 73 -0.09 6.98 -14.71
CA LYS A 73 -0.09 5.56 -15.12
C LYS A 73 -0.78 4.67 -14.09
N MET A 74 -0.58 4.96 -12.80
CA MET A 74 -1.28 4.26 -11.71
C MET A 74 -2.79 4.54 -11.76
N ARG A 75 -3.19 5.81 -11.96
CA ARG A 75 -4.61 6.17 -12.11
C ARG A 75 -5.28 5.45 -13.27
N ARG A 76 -4.62 5.43 -14.45
CA ARG A 76 -5.14 4.72 -15.64
C ARG A 76 -5.32 3.23 -15.37
N ALA A 77 -4.35 2.60 -14.70
CA ALA A 77 -4.47 1.19 -14.30
C ALA A 77 -5.63 0.97 -13.31
N ALA A 78 -5.84 1.90 -12.35
CA ALA A 78 -6.98 1.84 -11.44
C ALA A 78 -8.32 2.01 -12.16
N GLU A 79 -8.42 2.94 -13.11
CA GLU A 79 -9.62 3.16 -13.93
C GLU A 79 -10.00 1.92 -14.74
N GLU A 80 -9.01 1.23 -15.31
CA GLU A 80 -9.22 -0.02 -16.02
C GLU A 80 -9.61 -1.15 -15.06
N TYR A 81 -8.85 -1.34 -13.98
CA TYR A 81 -9.06 -2.40 -12.99
C TYR A 81 -10.42 -2.28 -12.28
N LEU A 82 -10.88 -1.05 -12.03
CA LEU A 82 -12.12 -0.75 -11.31
C LEU A 82 -13.28 -0.36 -12.23
N SER A 83 -13.15 -0.57 -13.54
CA SER A 83 -14.12 -0.13 -14.56
C SER A 83 -15.57 -0.60 -14.35
N HIS A 84 -15.75 -1.74 -13.67
CA HIS A 84 -17.08 -2.28 -13.35
C HIS A 84 -17.66 -1.76 -12.03
N TYR A 85 -16.99 -0.88 -11.34
CA TYR A 85 -17.51 -0.26 -10.12
C TYR A 85 -18.00 1.17 -10.40
N PRO A 86 -19.32 1.38 -10.60
CA PRO A 86 -19.86 2.69 -10.98
C PRO A 86 -19.72 3.76 -9.88
N LYS A 87 -19.42 3.34 -8.65
CA LYS A 87 -19.17 4.22 -7.52
C LYS A 87 -17.71 4.64 -7.37
N PHE A 88 -16.81 4.19 -8.25
CA PHE A 88 -15.42 4.64 -8.28
C PHE A 88 -15.30 6.02 -8.95
N VAL A 89 -14.56 6.93 -8.34
CA VAL A 89 -14.23 8.25 -8.89
C VAL A 89 -12.72 8.41 -8.88
N SER A 90 -12.10 8.47 -10.06
CA SER A 90 -10.66 8.72 -10.21
C SER A 90 -10.39 10.22 -10.07
N VAL A 91 -9.44 10.57 -9.20
CA VAL A 91 -9.09 11.96 -8.90
C VAL A 91 -7.58 12.16 -9.06
N ALA A 92 -7.19 13.15 -9.87
CA ALA A 92 -5.79 13.58 -9.98
C ALA A 92 -5.49 14.54 -8.81
N GLY A 93 -4.70 14.08 -7.84
CA GLY A 93 -4.34 14.86 -6.66
C GLY A 93 -3.26 14.19 -5.84
N THR A 94 -2.70 14.90 -4.89
CA THR A 94 -1.72 14.39 -3.91
C THR A 94 -2.34 14.35 -2.52
N ALA A 95 -1.65 13.79 -1.53
CA ALA A 95 -2.07 13.84 -0.14
C ALA A 95 -2.14 15.27 0.40
N GLU A 96 -1.26 16.14 -0.10
CA GLU A 96 -1.11 17.54 0.31
C GLU A 96 -2.11 18.47 -0.40
N ALA A 97 -2.69 18.01 -1.54
CA ALA A 97 -3.64 18.77 -2.37
C ALA A 97 -4.57 17.80 -3.11
N THR A 98 -5.60 17.31 -2.41
CA THR A 98 -6.51 16.27 -2.90
C THR A 98 -7.45 16.74 -3.98
N THR A 99 -7.68 18.05 -4.10
CA THR A 99 -8.71 18.70 -4.93
C THR A 99 -10.16 18.41 -4.53
N LEU A 100 -10.39 17.67 -3.45
CA LEU A 100 -11.71 17.37 -2.92
C LEU A 100 -12.31 18.58 -2.17
N ALA A 101 -13.63 18.66 -2.14
CA ALA A 101 -14.32 19.72 -1.41
C ALA A 101 -14.11 19.62 0.11
N GLY A 102 -14.10 20.74 0.82
CA GLY A 102 -14.03 20.75 2.28
C GLY A 102 -15.23 20.07 2.92
N TYR A 103 -15.03 19.38 4.02
CA TYR A 103 -16.05 18.68 4.80
C TYR A 103 -16.96 17.75 3.97
N SER A 104 -16.38 17.09 2.96
CA SER A 104 -17.13 16.24 2.04
C SER A 104 -16.93 14.74 2.27
N ILE A 105 -15.91 14.34 3.02
CA ILE A 105 -15.46 12.95 3.18
C ILE A 105 -15.79 12.44 4.58
N ASP A 106 -16.36 11.24 4.64
CA ASP A 106 -16.73 10.56 5.89
C ASP A 106 -15.59 9.68 6.43
N LEU A 107 -14.68 9.20 5.56
CA LEU A 107 -13.53 8.39 5.94
C LEU A 107 -12.39 8.62 4.95
N ILE A 108 -11.20 8.88 5.46
CA ILE A 108 -9.98 8.82 4.66
C ILE A 108 -9.28 7.49 4.92
N THR A 109 -8.87 6.80 3.84
CA THR A 109 -7.98 5.66 3.88
C THR A 109 -6.69 5.96 3.15
N CYS A 110 -5.57 5.40 3.62
CA CYS A 110 -4.30 5.43 2.93
C CYS A 110 -3.61 4.09 3.13
N ALA A 111 -3.40 3.37 2.05
CA ALA A 111 -2.82 2.03 2.07
C ALA A 111 -1.42 2.01 1.45
N GLN A 112 -0.39 1.63 2.23
CA GLN A 112 1.02 1.51 1.82
C GLN A 112 1.69 2.82 1.35
N ALA A 113 1.18 4.00 1.70
CA ALA A 113 1.66 5.23 1.09
C ALA A 113 2.02 6.38 2.04
N ALA A 114 1.51 6.41 3.27
CA ALA A 114 1.66 7.56 4.16
C ALA A 114 3.14 7.97 4.45
N HIS A 115 4.09 7.04 4.31
CA HIS A 115 5.51 7.33 4.45
C HIS A 115 6.12 8.18 3.30
N TRP A 116 5.35 8.43 2.24
CA TRP A 116 5.73 9.31 1.14
C TRP A 116 5.22 10.74 1.29
N PHE A 117 4.31 10.98 2.23
CA PHE A 117 3.63 12.27 2.38
C PHE A 117 4.49 13.31 3.11
N ASP A 118 4.37 14.54 2.69
CA ASP A 118 4.72 15.70 3.52
C ASP A 118 3.62 15.86 4.57
N ARG A 119 3.88 15.27 5.75
CA ARG A 119 2.89 15.22 6.83
C ARG A 119 2.40 16.60 7.26
N GLU A 120 3.29 17.60 7.28
CA GLU A 120 2.94 18.96 7.70
C GLU A 120 1.91 19.62 6.77
N LYS A 121 1.88 19.19 5.51
CA LYS A 121 0.90 19.64 4.51
C LYS A 121 -0.29 18.69 4.37
N ALA A 122 -0.05 17.40 4.46
CA ALA A 122 -1.10 16.39 4.29
C ALA A 122 -2.14 16.44 5.43
N LEU A 123 -1.72 16.59 6.69
CA LEU A 123 -2.66 16.64 7.81
C LEU A 123 -3.66 17.80 7.73
N PRO A 124 -3.26 19.05 7.47
CA PRO A 124 -4.22 20.14 7.26
C PRO A 124 -5.18 19.88 6.10
N GLU A 125 -4.71 19.27 5.00
CA GLU A 125 -5.56 18.91 3.87
C GLU A 125 -6.57 17.81 4.26
N PHE A 126 -6.16 16.79 5.02
CA PHE A 126 -7.06 15.77 5.53
C PHE A 126 -8.12 16.35 6.47
N GLN A 127 -7.72 17.23 7.39
CA GLN A 127 -8.66 17.95 8.26
C GLN A 127 -9.63 18.83 7.45
N ARG A 128 -9.18 19.43 6.35
CA ARG A 128 -10.01 20.27 5.48
C ARG A 128 -11.11 19.47 4.80
N ILE A 129 -10.80 18.27 4.29
CA ILE A 129 -11.77 17.46 3.52
C ILE A 129 -12.65 16.57 4.40
N LEU A 130 -12.18 16.15 5.59
CA LEU A 130 -12.95 15.32 6.53
C LEU A 130 -14.11 16.12 7.13
N LYS A 131 -15.26 15.47 7.25
CA LYS A 131 -16.37 15.97 8.06
C LYS A 131 -15.99 15.93 9.54
N PRO A 132 -16.56 16.83 10.38
CA PRO A 132 -16.31 16.79 11.81
C PRO A 132 -16.60 15.42 12.43
N GLY A 133 -15.64 14.91 13.24
CA GLY A 133 -15.77 13.62 13.92
C GLY A 133 -15.41 12.41 13.07
N SER A 134 -15.12 12.59 11.79
CA SER A 134 -14.67 11.55 10.86
C SER A 134 -13.24 11.07 11.15
N ARG A 135 -12.85 9.93 10.57
CA ARG A 135 -11.58 9.26 10.89
C ARG A 135 -10.64 9.18 9.68
N LEU A 136 -9.35 9.16 10.01
CA LEU A 136 -8.27 8.74 9.14
C LEU A 136 -7.90 7.29 9.45
N VAL A 137 -7.62 6.50 8.41
CA VAL A 137 -7.14 5.12 8.51
C VAL A 137 -5.87 4.97 7.68
N LEU A 138 -4.80 4.49 8.31
CA LEU A 138 -3.56 4.15 7.64
C LEU A 138 -3.35 2.63 7.69
N ILE A 139 -2.95 2.03 6.57
CA ILE A 139 -2.87 0.58 6.45
C ILE A 139 -1.53 0.17 5.83
N TRP A 140 -0.87 -0.84 6.43
CA TRP A 140 0.33 -1.46 5.87
C TRP A 140 0.25 -2.98 5.90
N ASN A 141 0.68 -3.63 4.82
CA ASN A 141 1.05 -5.03 4.81
C ASN A 141 2.56 -5.12 5.10
N ASP A 142 2.92 -5.33 6.34
CA ASP A 142 4.31 -5.49 6.75
C ASP A 142 4.71 -6.95 6.60
N ARG A 143 5.70 -7.21 5.74
CA ARG A 143 6.20 -8.55 5.51
C ARG A 143 6.91 -9.08 6.77
N ARG A 144 6.54 -10.28 7.20
CA ARG A 144 7.25 -10.99 8.25
C ARG A 144 8.57 -11.53 7.69
N ALA A 145 9.67 -10.89 8.08
CA ALA A 145 11.00 -11.29 7.66
C ALA A 145 11.55 -12.49 8.46
N LYS A 146 10.98 -12.75 9.63
CA LYS A 146 11.41 -13.81 10.57
C LYS A 146 10.30 -14.82 10.81
N GLY A 147 10.69 -16.03 11.25
CA GLY A 147 9.74 -17.07 11.63
C GLY A 147 9.58 -18.18 10.60
N THR A 148 10.10 -17.99 9.38
CA THR A 148 10.22 -19.06 8.38
C THR A 148 11.58 -18.98 7.70
N ALA A 149 12.19 -20.14 7.39
CA ALA A 149 13.48 -20.18 6.69
C ALA A 149 13.40 -19.46 5.32
N PHE A 150 12.31 -19.63 4.58
CA PHE A 150 12.10 -18.88 3.35
C PHE A 150 12.06 -17.35 3.57
N GLY A 151 11.36 -16.89 4.61
CA GLY A 151 11.25 -15.46 4.93
C GLY A 151 12.62 -14.84 5.26
N GLU A 152 13.45 -15.57 5.98
CA GLU A 152 14.81 -15.13 6.36
C GLU A 152 15.74 -15.07 5.14
N ASP A 153 15.74 -16.08 4.27
CA ASP A 153 16.54 -16.07 3.05
C ASP A 153 16.07 -15.00 2.05
N TYR A 154 14.75 -14.80 1.94
CA TYR A 154 14.21 -13.73 1.12
C TYR A 154 14.56 -12.34 1.68
N GLU A 155 14.60 -12.17 3.00
CA GLU A 155 15.07 -10.91 3.63
C GLU A 155 16.53 -10.66 3.32
N HIS A 156 17.40 -11.69 3.44
CA HIS A 156 18.82 -11.57 3.10
C HIS A 156 19.01 -11.16 1.63
N LEU A 157 18.25 -11.76 0.71
CA LEU A 157 18.26 -11.37 -0.71
C LEU A 157 17.93 -9.87 -0.89
N VAL A 158 16.87 -9.42 -0.26
CA VAL A 158 16.40 -8.03 -0.39
C VAL A 158 17.39 -7.04 0.23
N VAL A 159 18.01 -7.39 1.36
CA VAL A 159 19.08 -6.58 1.98
C VAL A 159 20.31 -6.51 1.09
N GLN A 160 20.69 -7.64 0.46
CA GLN A 160 21.88 -7.73 -0.37
C GLN A 160 21.77 -6.92 -1.67
N TYR A 161 20.61 -6.97 -2.33
CA TYR A 161 20.44 -6.41 -3.68
C TYR A 161 19.61 -5.12 -3.70
N GLY A 162 18.84 -4.84 -2.65
CA GLY A 162 17.97 -3.65 -2.61
C GLY A 162 18.76 -2.35 -2.62
N THR A 163 18.43 -1.45 -3.52
CA THR A 163 19.18 -0.20 -3.74
C THR A 163 19.05 0.79 -2.58
N ASP A 164 17.88 0.82 -1.93
CA ASP A 164 17.56 1.71 -0.81
C ASP A 164 16.62 1.03 0.23
N TYR A 165 16.69 -0.29 0.30
CA TYR A 165 15.77 -1.09 1.12
C TYR A 165 15.80 -0.69 2.60
N THR A 166 17.00 -0.51 3.17
CA THR A 166 17.18 -0.10 4.56
C THR A 166 16.57 1.29 4.82
N GLU A 167 16.70 2.20 3.87
CA GLU A 167 16.12 3.54 3.96
C GLU A 167 14.59 3.49 3.86
N VAL A 168 14.05 2.71 2.91
CA VAL A 168 12.60 2.49 2.76
C VAL A 168 12.02 1.81 4.00
N GLN A 169 12.71 0.83 4.57
CA GLN A 169 12.30 0.23 5.86
C GLN A 169 12.33 1.24 7.00
N ARG A 170 13.38 2.06 7.07
CA ARG A 170 13.49 3.11 8.08
C ARG A 170 12.34 4.12 7.97
N LEU A 171 12.02 4.57 6.76
CA LEU A 171 10.89 5.46 6.51
C LEU A 171 9.56 4.80 6.89
N GLY A 172 9.36 3.53 6.55
CA GLY A 172 8.17 2.78 6.94
C GLY A 172 8.03 2.60 8.47
N ARG A 173 9.16 2.45 9.19
CA ARG A 173 9.17 2.36 10.67
C ARG A 173 9.01 3.72 11.37
N VAL A 174 9.56 4.79 10.78
CA VAL A 174 9.43 6.16 11.30
C VAL A 174 7.99 6.65 11.17
N VAL A 175 7.23 6.13 10.21
CA VAL A 175 5.78 6.34 10.10
C VAL A 175 5.03 5.17 10.75
N GLU A 176 5.47 4.64 11.90
CA GLU A 176 4.53 3.92 12.76
C GLU A 176 3.33 4.85 12.97
N GLY A 177 2.14 4.34 12.71
CA GLY A 177 0.92 5.13 12.61
C GLY A 177 0.74 6.20 13.69
N ASN A 178 1.26 5.95 14.90
CA ASN A 178 1.25 6.91 16.00
C ASN A 178 1.94 8.24 15.67
N GLU A 179 3.06 8.23 14.92
CA GLU A 179 3.77 9.47 14.56
C GLU A 179 3.01 10.29 13.52
N PHE A 180 2.35 9.61 12.57
CA PHE A 180 1.53 10.33 11.59
C PHE A 180 0.34 11.03 12.25
N PHE A 181 -0.27 10.43 13.24
CA PHE A 181 -1.41 11.02 13.96
C PHE A 181 -1.02 12.12 14.97
N ASN A 182 0.24 12.20 15.42
CA ASN A 182 0.64 13.22 16.42
C ASN A 182 0.20 14.64 16.00
N PRO A 183 -0.42 15.50 16.87
CA PRO A 183 -0.65 15.29 18.31
C PRO A 183 -1.89 14.46 18.66
N PHE A 184 -2.63 13.97 17.69
CA PHE A 184 -3.83 13.16 17.90
C PHE A 184 -3.46 11.72 18.28
N THR A 185 -4.40 11.00 18.83
CA THR A 185 -4.25 9.58 19.17
C THR A 185 -4.83 8.68 18.08
N CYS A 186 -4.27 7.49 17.93
CA CYS A 186 -4.84 6.44 17.10
C CYS A 186 -4.86 5.11 17.83
N GLU A 187 -5.74 4.24 17.38
CA GLU A 187 -5.76 2.84 17.76
C GLU A 187 -5.14 1.99 16.67
N LYS A 188 -4.74 0.77 17.03
CA LYS A 188 -4.14 -0.19 16.11
C LYS A 188 -4.88 -1.53 16.17
N ARG A 189 -5.10 -2.13 14.99
CA ARG A 189 -5.47 -3.55 14.84
C ARG A 189 -4.49 -4.23 13.91
N VAL A 190 -4.28 -5.51 14.09
CA VAL A 190 -3.38 -6.32 13.27
C VAL A 190 -4.13 -7.55 12.78
N LEU A 191 -4.08 -7.78 11.48
CA LEU A 191 -4.67 -8.96 10.85
C LEU A 191 -3.57 -9.77 10.15
N PRO A 192 -3.60 -11.10 10.23
CA PRO A 192 -2.71 -11.94 9.44
C PRO A 192 -3.07 -11.83 7.95
N ASN A 193 -2.06 -11.84 7.10
CA ASN A 193 -2.20 -11.89 5.65
C ASN A 193 -1.09 -12.75 5.05
N HIS A 194 -1.29 -13.26 3.84
CA HIS A 194 -0.26 -14.02 3.13
C HIS A 194 -0.47 -14.00 1.61
N GLN A 195 0.57 -14.38 0.89
CA GLN A 195 0.53 -14.72 -0.53
C GLN A 195 1.20 -16.07 -0.73
N ASP A 196 0.52 -16.98 -1.44
CA ASP A 196 1.12 -18.20 -1.98
C ASP A 196 1.52 -17.92 -3.43
N LEU A 197 2.80 -18.04 -3.75
CA LEU A 197 3.40 -17.57 -5.00
C LEU A 197 4.17 -18.71 -5.66
N ASP A 198 3.86 -18.96 -6.94
CA ASP A 198 4.78 -19.69 -7.81
C ASP A 198 6.00 -18.81 -8.14
N PHE A 199 6.94 -19.34 -8.92
CA PHE A 199 8.17 -18.60 -9.21
C PHE A 199 7.90 -17.32 -10.03
N GLU A 200 7.02 -17.35 -11.03
CA GLU A 200 6.68 -16.16 -11.84
C GLU A 200 6.08 -15.05 -10.96
N ALA A 201 5.17 -15.43 -10.08
CA ALA A 201 4.54 -14.49 -9.17
C ALA A 201 5.53 -13.95 -8.12
N LEU A 202 6.44 -14.77 -7.61
CA LEU A 202 7.48 -14.35 -6.67
C LEU A 202 8.46 -13.36 -7.32
N GLU A 203 8.90 -13.63 -8.55
CA GLU A 203 9.76 -12.74 -9.33
C GLU A 203 9.04 -11.41 -9.59
N GLY A 204 7.81 -11.45 -10.09
CA GLY A 204 7.00 -10.25 -10.33
C GLY A 204 6.73 -9.46 -9.05
N ARG A 205 6.51 -10.15 -7.93
CA ARG A 205 6.35 -9.51 -6.61
C ARG A 205 7.62 -8.78 -6.19
N LEU A 206 8.80 -9.38 -6.36
CA LEU A 206 10.08 -8.74 -6.07
C LEU A 206 10.30 -7.51 -6.94
N LEU A 207 10.17 -7.66 -8.27
CA LEU A 207 10.36 -6.58 -9.24
C LEU A 207 9.34 -5.43 -9.09
N SER A 208 8.18 -5.67 -8.50
CA SER A 208 7.20 -4.64 -8.16
C SER A 208 7.66 -3.73 -7.01
N SER A 209 8.67 -4.13 -6.25
CA SER A 209 9.15 -3.38 -5.08
C SER A 209 10.00 -2.18 -5.51
N SER A 210 9.82 -1.05 -4.82
CA SER A 210 10.49 0.22 -5.16
C SER A 210 12.02 0.14 -5.07
N TYR A 211 12.53 -0.73 -4.23
CA TYR A 211 13.95 -0.93 -3.94
C TYR A 211 14.61 -2.03 -4.79
N ALA A 212 13.85 -2.83 -5.55
CA ALA A 212 14.41 -3.91 -6.35
C ALA A 212 15.09 -3.39 -7.61
N PRO A 213 16.32 -3.85 -7.93
CA PRO A 213 16.94 -3.63 -9.24
C PRO A 213 16.00 -4.05 -10.38
N GLN A 214 16.02 -3.27 -11.47
CA GLN A 214 15.15 -3.51 -12.63
C GLN A 214 15.89 -4.20 -13.77
N PRO A 215 15.19 -4.84 -14.71
CA PRO A 215 15.79 -5.34 -15.92
C PRO A 215 16.64 -4.26 -16.62
N GLY A 216 17.94 -4.60 -16.85
CA GLY A 216 18.95 -3.66 -17.33
C GLY A 216 19.93 -3.17 -16.26
N ASP A 217 19.59 -3.28 -14.99
CA ASP A 217 20.54 -3.02 -13.91
C ASP A 217 21.49 -4.23 -13.73
N ALA A 218 22.77 -3.97 -13.49
CA ALA A 218 23.78 -5.03 -13.35
C ALA A 218 23.48 -6.01 -12.20
N ALA A 219 22.79 -5.55 -11.15
CA ALA A 219 22.40 -6.36 -9.99
C ALA A 219 21.14 -7.22 -10.22
N CYS A 220 20.36 -6.95 -11.29
CA CYS A 220 19.08 -7.63 -11.50
C CYS A 220 19.25 -9.12 -11.79
N ALA A 221 20.11 -9.49 -12.74
CA ALA A 221 20.29 -10.89 -13.12
C ALA A 221 20.85 -11.76 -11.97
N PRO A 222 21.89 -11.34 -11.21
CA PRO A 222 22.33 -12.07 -10.02
C PRO A 222 21.23 -12.19 -8.95
N MET A 223 20.46 -11.13 -8.70
CA MET A 223 19.34 -11.15 -7.75
C MET A 223 18.30 -12.21 -8.14
N LEU A 224 17.91 -12.27 -9.42
CA LEU A 224 16.93 -13.25 -9.89
C LEU A 224 17.44 -14.68 -9.86
N ALA A 225 18.73 -14.90 -10.09
CA ALA A 225 19.37 -16.21 -9.95
C ALA A 225 19.34 -16.69 -8.49
N ASP A 226 19.67 -15.81 -7.54
CA ASP A 226 19.58 -16.12 -6.11
C ASP A 226 18.14 -16.33 -5.65
N LEU A 227 17.18 -15.54 -6.16
CA LEU A 227 15.76 -15.72 -5.89
C LEU A 227 15.28 -17.12 -6.33
N ARG A 228 15.70 -17.57 -7.51
CA ARG A 228 15.35 -18.90 -8.01
C ARG A 228 15.88 -19.99 -7.10
N ARG A 229 17.14 -19.90 -6.68
CA ARG A 229 17.73 -20.86 -5.75
C ARG A 229 16.99 -20.91 -4.41
N ILE A 230 16.61 -19.76 -3.86
CA ILE A 230 15.80 -19.66 -2.64
C ILE A 230 14.44 -20.31 -2.86
N PHE A 231 13.78 -20.03 -3.98
CA PHE A 231 12.50 -20.65 -4.33
C PHE A 231 12.60 -22.17 -4.40
N GLU A 232 13.59 -22.71 -5.13
CA GLU A 232 13.80 -24.15 -5.30
C GLU A 232 14.08 -24.85 -3.96
N THR A 233 14.77 -24.17 -3.04
CA THR A 233 15.08 -24.70 -1.70
C THR A 233 13.84 -24.80 -0.81
N HIS A 234 12.90 -23.84 -0.92
CA HIS A 234 11.81 -23.69 0.05
C HIS A 234 10.42 -24.00 -0.50
N GLN A 235 10.28 -24.17 -1.82
CA GLN A 235 8.96 -24.40 -2.41
C GLN A 235 8.31 -25.70 -1.91
N GLN A 236 7.01 -25.64 -1.72
CA GLN A 236 6.15 -26.78 -1.47
C GLN A 236 5.04 -26.82 -2.52
N ASN A 237 4.94 -27.90 -3.26
CA ASN A 237 3.97 -28.05 -4.35
C ASN A 237 4.05 -26.92 -5.40
N GLY A 238 5.26 -26.43 -5.70
CA GLY A 238 5.48 -25.37 -6.68
C GLY A 238 5.20 -23.94 -6.18
N GLN A 239 5.03 -23.74 -4.89
CA GLN A 239 4.75 -22.44 -4.28
C GLN A 239 5.60 -22.17 -3.04
N VAL A 240 5.83 -20.89 -2.76
CA VAL A 240 6.35 -20.38 -1.48
C VAL A 240 5.34 -19.43 -0.86
N ARG A 241 5.34 -19.30 0.45
CA ARG A 241 4.44 -18.39 1.18
C ARG A 241 5.20 -17.18 1.72
N ILE A 242 4.73 -15.99 1.37
CA ILE A 242 5.11 -14.74 2.03
C ILE A 242 4.02 -14.39 3.04
N GLU A 243 4.39 -14.25 4.30
CA GLU A 243 3.50 -13.83 5.37
C GLU A 243 3.61 -12.33 5.63
N TYR A 244 2.48 -11.72 6.01
CA TYR A 244 2.37 -10.31 6.35
C TYR A 244 1.57 -10.12 7.64
N ASP A 245 1.87 -9.03 8.33
CA ASP A 245 0.97 -8.39 9.30
C ASP A 245 0.31 -7.20 8.60
N THR A 246 -1.00 -7.25 8.43
CA THR A 246 -1.78 -6.09 7.99
C THR A 246 -2.06 -5.22 9.20
N ASN A 247 -1.25 -4.17 9.37
CA ASN A 247 -1.40 -3.17 10.42
C ASN A 247 -2.40 -2.10 10.00
N ILE A 248 -3.41 -1.84 10.82
CA ILE A 248 -4.48 -0.88 10.59
C ILE A 248 -4.44 0.12 11.75
N TYR A 249 -4.10 1.38 11.45
CA TYR A 249 -4.11 2.47 12.42
C TYR A 249 -5.28 3.39 12.10
N PHE A 250 -6.06 3.77 13.08
CA PHE A 250 -7.23 4.62 12.86
C PHE A 250 -7.45 5.58 14.03
N GLY A 251 -7.89 6.79 13.71
CA GLY A 251 -8.12 7.83 14.69
C GLY A 251 -8.80 9.05 14.09
N LYS A 252 -9.19 9.98 14.97
CA LYS A 252 -9.73 11.29 14.59
C LYS A 252 -8.59 12.30 14.51
N LEU A 253 -8.76 13.31 13.65
CA LEU A 253 -7.82 14.42 13.49
C LEU A 253 -8.35 15.71 14.16
N SER A 254 -9.13 15.54 15.22
CA SER A 254 -9.75 16.64 15.97
C SER A 254 -9.75 16.31 17.47
#